data_d0e8513afd0c0ef73c5f59c630ad09c0
#
_entry.id   d0e8513afd0c0ef73c5f59c630ad09c0
#
_cell.length_a   1.000
_cell.length_b   1.000
_cell.length_c   1.000
_cell.angle_alpha   90.00
_cell.angle_beta   90.00
_cell.angle_gamma   90.00
#
_symmetry.space_group_name_H-M   'P 1'
#
loop_
_entity.id
_entity.type
_entity.pdbx_description
1 polymer ?
#
loop_
_entity_poly.entity_id
_entity_poly.type
_entity_poly.pdbx_seq_one_letter_code
_entity_poly.pdbx_strand_id
1 'polypeptide(L)'
;MKEPQKSIYYLTGESLISLKTSPFLEVFKKKDFEVILMTDPIDEYMATQLKDFDGKKLVNITKEGLELEETEEEKKTREEEQKQFEELCKQVKDILGDSVEKVVLSNRITDSPCVLVTGQFGWSANMERIMKAQALRDTSMSSYMASKRTLELNPHHPIVKELKNRASQGAPESSTQVFIRSLSGICADVNRIWSVFSTKQLCLHLDSL
;
A
#
# COMPACT_ATOMS: atom_id res chain seq x y z
N MET A 1 22.28 10.67 -3.92
CA MET A 1 21.82 9.39 -3.37
C MET A 1 22.85 8.87 -2.38
N LYS A 2 22.39 8.50 -1.20
CA LYS A 2 23.25 7.92 -0.15
C LYS A 2 23.64 6.49 -0.51
N GLU A 3 24.82 6.03 -0.14
CA GLU A 3 25.12 4.61 -0.06
C GLU A 3 24.28 4.02 1.08
N PRO A 4 23.51 3.03 0.95
CA PRO A 4 23.42 1.85 0.11
C PRO A 4 22.30 1.86 -0.95
N GLN A 5 21.71 3.02 -1.28
CA GLN A 5 20.56 3.11 -2.18
C GLN A 5 20.98 2.79 -3.64
N LYS A 6 20.44 1.72 -4.22
CA LYS A 6 20.74 1.26 -5.59
C LYS A 6 19.83 1.84 -6.65
N SER A 7 18.59 2.20 -6.28
CA SER A 7 17.57 2.68 -7.21
C SER A 7 17.12 4.08 -6.88
N ILE A 8 16.61 4.81 -7.86
CA ILE A 8 15.98 6.11 -7.70
C ILE A 8 14.51 5.85 -7.35
N TYR A 9 14.14 6.08 -6.10
CA TYR A 9 12.75 5.93 -5.66
C TYR A 9 11.96 7.19 -5.91
N TYR A 10 10.72 7.04 -6.38
CA TYR A 10 9.82 8.16 -6.56
C TYR A 10 8.40 7.86 -6.12
N LEU A 11 7.69 8.90 -5.75
CA LEU A 11 6.28 8.87 -5.36
C LEU A 11 5.56 10.03 -6.06
N THR A 12 4.47 9.71 -6.74
CA THR A 12 3.64 10.66 -7.45
C THR A 12 2.32 10.86 -6.72
N GLY A 13 1.77 12.06 -6.78
CA GLY A 13 0.47 12.36 -6.16
C GLY A 13 -0.02 13.77 -6.42
N GLU A 14 -1.14 14.12 -5.80
CA GLU A 14 -1.85 15.36 -6.06
C GLU A 14 -1.19 16.59 -5.42
N SER A 15 -0.60 16.42 -4.24
CA SER A 15 0.00 17.52 -3.50
C SER A 15 1.20 17.06 -2.67
N LEU A 16 2.15 17.96 -2.47
CA LEU A 16 3.33 17.71 -1.67
C LEU A 16 3.00 17.39 -0.20
N ILE A 17 1.91 17.97 0.33
CA ILE A 17 1.46 17.71 1.70
C ILE A 17 1.01 16.25 1.82
N SER A 18 0.16 15.80 0.92
CA SER A 18 -0.35 14.43 0.88
C SER A 18 0.79 13.42 0.68
N LEU A 19 1.76 13.72 -0.19
CA LEU A 19 2.90 12.85 -0.41
C LEU A 19 3.79 12.71 0.83
N LYS A 20 4.09 13.81 1.54
CA LYS A 20 4.93 13.80 2.74
C LYS A 20 4.35 12.98 3.90
N THR A 21 3.03 12.86 3.97
CA THR A 21 2.32 12.08 4.99
C THR A 21 1.99 10.67 4.55
N SER A 22 2.38 10.28 3.35
CA SER A 22 2.09 8.97 2.78
C SER A 22 2.76 7.82 3.55
N PRO A 23 2.02 6.73 3.87
CA PRO A 23 2.58 5.55 4.52
C PRO A 23 3.65 4.86 3.68
N PHE A 24 3.65 5.05 2.37
CA PHE A 24 4.69 4.53 1.49
C PHE A 24 6.09 5.08 1.80
N LEU A 25 6.20 6.22 2.49
CA LEU A 25 7.47 6.81 2.88
C LEU A 25 8.02 6.29 4.22
N GLU A 26 7.26 5.54 5.00
CA GLU A 26 7.63 5.16 6.37
C GLU A 26 8.98 4.42 6.40
N VAL A 27 9.12 3.33 5.65
CA VAL A 27 10.35 2.54 5.61
C VAL A 27 11.52 3.33 5.01
N PHE A 28 11.26 4.19 4.00
CA PHE A 28 12.31 4.99 3.38
C PHE A 28 12.85 6.04 4.35
N LYS A 29 11.98 6.66 5.14
CA LYS A 29 12.39 7.57 6.23
C LYS A 29 13.20 6.83 7.29
N LYS A 30 12.80 5.63 7.67
CA LYS A 30 13.50 4.81 8.66
C LYS A 30 14.88 4.35 8.18
N LYS A 31 14.99 3.99 6.88
CA LYS A 31 16.26 3.58 6.25
C LYS A 31 17.07 4.78 5.74
N ASP A 32 16.58 6.00 5.94
CA ASP A 32 17.22 7.24 5.47
C ASP A 32 17.48 7.26 3.94
N PHE A 33 16.56 6.66 3.17
CA PHE A 33 16.61 6.66 1.71
C PHE A 33 15.95 7.91 1.13
N GLU A 34 16.51 8.39 0.03
CA GLU A 34 15.98 9.54 -0.70
C GLU A 34 14.85 9.10 -1.64
N VAL A 35 13.72 9.83 -1.59
CA VAL A 35 12.57 9.59 -2.46
C VAL A 35 12.19 10.92 -3.14
N ILE A 36 12.07 10.90 -4.46
CA ILE A 36 11.63 12.05 -5.25
C ILE A 36 10.11 12.15 -5.14
N LEU A 37 9.61 13.29 -4.69
CA LEU A 37 8.17 13.59 -4.63
C LEU A 37 7.77 14.39 -5.85
N MET A 38 6.85 13.87 -6.64
CA MET A 38 6.40 14.45 -7.91
C MET A 38 4.91 14.75 -7.85
N THR A 39 4.54 16.00 -8.12
CA THR A 39 3.16 16.47 -7.99
C THR A 39 2.50 16.84 -9.32
N ASP A 40 3.26 17.05 -10.36
CA ASP A 40 2.72 17.39 -11.65
C ASP A 40 2.19 16.18 -12.41
N PRO A 41 1.02 16.27 -13.05
CA PRO A 41 0.47 15.16 -13.84
C PRO A 41 1.42 14.65 -14.95
N ILE A 42 2.25 15.54 -15.50
CA ILE A 42 3.23 15.18 -16.54
C ILE A 42 4.32 14.23 -16.02
N ASP A 43 4.61 14.28 -14.71
CA ASP A 43 5.63 13.44 -14.11
C ASP A 43 5.27 11.94 -14.20
N GLU A 44 3.97 11.61 -14.13
CA GLU A 44 3.50 10.22 -14.32
C GLU A 44 3.85 9.70 -15.73
N TYR A 45 3.67 10.54 -16.74
CA TYR A 45 4.02 10.16 -18.11
C TYR A 45 5.54 10.08 -18.29
N MET A 46 6.26 11.02 -17.71
CA MET A 46 7.73 11.03 -17.75
C MET A 46 8.29 9.77 -17.09
N ALA A 47 7.83 9.42 -15.89
CA ALA A 47 8.31 8.28 -15.14
C ALA A 47 7.96 6.93 -15.79
N THR A 48 6.89 6.83 -16.59
CA THR A 48 6.58 5.63 -17.37
C THR A 48 7.52 5.43 -18.55
N GLN A 49 8.06 6.50 -19.12
CA GLN A 49 8.98 6.47 -20.24
C GLN A 49 10.45 6.39 -19.78
N LEU A 50 10.81 7.13 -18.75
CA LEU A 50 12.15 7.15 -18.18
C LEU A 50 12.30 5.99 -17.19
N LYS A 51 12.82 4.86 -17.66
CA LYS A 51 12.97 3.65 -16.84
C LYS A 51 14.23 3.67 -15.98
N ASP A 52 15.25 4.35 -16.43
CA ASP A 52 16.52 4.50 -15.73
C ASP A 52 17.15 5.87 -15.98
N PHE A 53 18.01 6.27 -15.08
CA PHE A 53 18.81 7.48 -15.19
C PHE A 53 20.20 7.22 -14.57
N ASP A 54 21.24 7.51 -15.32
CA ASP A 54 22.66 7.30 -14.93
C ASP A 54 22.92 5.87 -14.40
N GLY A 55 22.37 4.87 -15.12
CA GLY A 55 22.53 3.45 -14.78
C GLY A 55 21.72 2.99 -13.56
N LYS A 56 20.89 3.85 -12.97
CA LYS A 56 20.02 3.54 -11.83
C LYS A 56 18.56 3.49 -12.26
N LYS A 57 17.86 2.43 -11.86
CA LYS A 57 16.44 2.26 -12.17
C LYS A 57 15.58 3.26 -11.42
N LEU A 58 14.57 3.83 -12.08
CA LEU A 58 13.49 4.56 -11.45
C LEU A 58 12.44 3.56 -10.96
N VAL A 59 12.13 3.60 -9.66
CA VAL A 59 11.21 2.66 -9.02
C VAL A 59 10.09 3.43 -8.33
N ASN A 60 8.85 3.15 -8.75
CA ASN A 60 7.66 3.68 -8.11
C ASN A 60 7.39 2.93 -6.82
N ILE A 61 7.39 3.63 -5.68
CA ILE A 61 7.21 3.00 -4.37
C ILE A 61 5.77 2.58 -4.07
N THR A 62 4.79 2.91 -4.92
CA THR A 62 3.38 2.50 -4.77
C THR A 62 3.05 1.21 -5.51
N LYS A 63 4.00 0.67 -6.28
CA LYS A 63 3.82 -0.55 -7.05
C LYS A 63 4.28 -1.79 -6.30
N GLU A 64 3.76 -2.94 -6.70
CA GLU A 64 4.23 -4.24 -6.25
C GLU A 64 5.67 -4.52 -6.67
N GLY A 65 6.27 -5.52 -6.02
CA GLY A 65 7.62 -5.97 -6.37
C GLY A 65 8.72 -5.00 -5.97
N LEU A 66 8.46 -4.15 -4.97
CA LEU A 66 9.48 -3.29 -4.39
C LEU A 66 10.51 -4.15 -3.64
N GLU A 67 11.70 -4.26 -4.21
CA GLU A 67 12.83 -4.89 -3.56
C GLU A 67 13.59 -3.85 -2.74
N LEU A 68 13.41 -3.90 -1.43
CA LEU A 68 14.22 -3.16 -0.49
C LEU A 68 15.43 -4.00 -0.10
N GLU A 69 16.55 -3.34 0.15
CA GLU A 69 17.69 -4.03 0.69
C GLU A 69 17.39 -4.49 2.12
N GLU A 70 17.33 -5.81 2.28
CA GLU A 70 17.07 -6.49 3.53
C GLU A 70 18.30 -7.31 3.91
N THR A 71 18.57 -7.39 5.19
CA THR A 71 19.59 -8.31 5.71
C THR A 71 19.08 -9.75 5.63
N GLU A 72 19.99 -10.74 5.67
CA GLU A 72 19.57 -12.14 5.67
C GLU A 72 18.73 -12.52 6.90
N GLU A 73 18.90 -11.82 8.00
CA GLU A 73 18.11 -11.99 9.21
C GLU A 73 16.69 -11.44 9.02
N GLU A 74 16.56 -10.25 8.42
CA GLU A 74 15.25 -9.66 8.08
C GLU A 74 14.45 -10.54 7.11
N LYS A 75 15.12 -11.15 6.12
CA LYS A 75 14.48 -12.07 5.18
C LYS A 75 13.92 -13.31 5.87
N LYS A 76 14.72 -13.96 6.74
CA LYS A 76 14.27 -15.15 7.50
C LYS A 76 13.09 -14.83 8.40
N THR A 77 13.16 -13.73 9.14
CA THR A 77 12.05 -13.27 10.00
C THR A 77 10.78 -13.05 9.18
N ARG A 78 10.90 -12.42 8.03
CA ARG A 78 9.77 -12.18 7.13
C ARG A 78 9.15 -13.48 6.59
N GLU A 79 9.96 -14.47 6.22
CA GLU A 79 9.47 -15.77 5.77
C GLU A 79 8.72 -16.53 6.87
N GLU A 80 9.20 -16.44 8.10
CA GLU A 80 8.52 -17.01 9.27
C GLU A 80 7.19 -16.31 9.55
N GLU A 81 7.18 -14.98 9.50
CA GLU A 81 5.97 -14.19 9.65
C GLU A 81 4.95 -14.47 8.54
N GLN A 82 5.39 -14.59 7.28
CA GLN A 82 4.52 -14.94 6.17
C GLN A 82 3.77 -16.25 6.43
N LYS A 83 4.45 -17.28 6.91
CA LYS A 83 3.82 -18.55 7.28
C LYS A 83 2.80 -18.39 8.40
N GLN A 84 3.12 -17.59 9.42
CA GLN A 84 2.23 -17.36 10.56
C GLN A 84 0.95 -16.59 10.22
N PHE A 85 1.01 -15.73 9.21
CA PHE A 85 -0.10 -14.86 8.80
C PHE A 85 -0.81 -15.34 7.53
N GLU A 86 -0.39 -16.46 6.95
CA GLU A 86 -0.94 -16.99 5.69
C GLU A 86 -2.45 -17.22 5.78
N GLU A 87 -2.91 -17.80 6.87
CA GLU A 87 -4.33 -18.07 7.11
C GLU A 87 -5.14 -16.77 7.22
N LEU A 88 -4.62 -15.78 7.97
CA LEU A 88 -5.25 -14.48 8.05
C LEU A 88 -5.34 -13.81 6.68
N CYS A 89 -4.26 -13.83 5.88
CA CYS A 89 -4.27 -13.26 4.55
C CYS A 89 -5.32 -13.91 3.63
N LYS A 90 -5.52 -15.22 3.72
CA LYS A 90 -6.57 -15.94 3.00
C LYS A 90 -7.96 -15.49 3.43
N GLN A 91 -8.25 -15.46 4.74
CA GLN A 91 -9.52 -15.00 5.27
C GLN A 91 -9.84 -13.56 4.87
N VAL A 92 -8.86 -12.65 4.96
CA VAL A 92 -9.01 -11.27 4.52
C VAL A 92 -9.31 -11.18 3.02
N LYS A 93 -8.62 -11.98 2.19
CA LYS A 93 -8.90 -12.07 0.75
C LYS A 93 -10.30 -12.57 0.47
N ASP A 94 -10.77 -13.60 1.16
CA ASP A 94 -12.11 -14.16 0.98
C ASP A 94 -13.21 -13.15 1.32
N ILE A 95 -13.01 -12.34 2.36
CA ILE A 95 -13.96 -11.30 2.78
C ILE A 95 -13.96 -10.12 1.79
N LEU A 96 -12.81 -9.73 1.26
CA LEU A 96 -12.68 -8.62 0.31
C LEU A 96 -13.04 -9.02 -1.12
N GLY A 97 -13.02 -10.31 -1.44
CA GLY A 97 -13.41 -10.85 -2.74
C GLY A 97 -12.63 -10.19 -3.90
N ASP A 98 -13.38 -9.69 -4.89
CA ASP A 98 -12.81 -9.08 -6.10
C ASP A 98 -12.27 -7.65 -5.89
N SER A 99 -12.43 -7.07 -4.71
CA SER A 99 -11.92 -5.71 -4.41
C SER A 99 -10.40 -5.66 -4.39
N VAL A 100 -9.74 -6.78 -4.09
CA VAL A 100 -8.28 -6.92 -4.10
C VAL A 100 -7.89 -8.21 -4.84
N GLU A 101 -6.74 -8.21 -5.49
CA GLU A 101 -6.22 -9.41 -6.15
C GLU A 101 -5.66 -10.42 -5.15
N LYS A 102 -4.87 -9.93 -4.22
CA LYS A 102 -4.23 -10.72 -3.17
C LYS A 102 -3.99 -9.90 -1.91
N VAL A 103 -3.75 -10.59 -0.82
CA VAL A 103 -3.37 -10.01 0.47
C VAL A 103 -2.02 -10.59 0.87
N VAL A 104 -1.06 -9.73 1.21
CA VAL A 104 0.31 -10.14 1.58
C VAL A 104 0.80 -9.33 2.77
N LEU A 105 1.91 -9.76 3.39
CA LEU A 105 2.58 -8.95 4.40
C LEU A 105 3.44 -7.90 3.75
N SER A 106 3.44 -6.71 4.35
CA SER A 106 4.22 -5.56 3.89
C SER A 106 5.63 -5.56 4.46
N ASN A 107 6.57 -5.09 3.64
CA ASN A 107 7.92 -4.74 4.05
C ASN A 107 8.21 -3.24 3.94
N ARG A 108 7.19 -2.45 3.56
CA ARG A 108 7.33 -1.01 3.28
C ARG A 108 6.65 -0.09 4.28
N ILE A 109 5.86 -0.63 5.19
CA ILE A 109 5.18 0.14 6.25
C ILE A 109 5.67 -0.29 7.63
N THR A 110 5.74 0.67 8.56
CA THR A 110 6.19 0.46 9.93
C THR A 110 5.14 0.86 10.95
N ASP A 111 4.48 1.98 10.74
CA ASP A 111 3.52 2.56 11.67
C ASP A 111 2.06 2.38 11.21
N SER A 112 1.82 2.31 9.91
CA SER A 112 0.50 2.12 9.33
C SER A 112 0.07 0.64 9.39
N PRO A 113 -1.23 0.33 9.54
CA PRO A 113 -1.72 -1.05 9.62
C PRO A 113 -1.71 -1.78 8.27
N CYS A 114 -1.97 -1.06 7.19
CA CYS A 114 -2.04 -1.62 5.84
C CYS A 114 -1.85 -0.54 4.78
N VAL A 115 -1.56 -0.97 3.55
CA VAL A 115 -1.56 -0.13 2.34
C VAL A 115 -2.08 -0.92 1.14
N LEU A 116 -2.65 -0.20 0.16
CA LEU A 116 -3.03 -0.75 -1.13
C LEU A 116 -1.98 -0.39 -2.16
N VAL A 117 -1.36 -1.38 -2.75
CA VAL A 117 -0.39 -1.22 -3.83
C VAL A 117 -1.02 -1.62 -5.16
N THR A 118 -0.55 -1.00 -6.23
CA THR A 118 -0.96 -1.35 -7.60
C THR A 118 -0.03 -2.39 -8.19
N GLY A 119 -0.56 -3.21 -9.09
CA GLY A 119 0.23 -4.22 -9.79
C GLY A 119 1.44 -3.60 -10.52
N GLN A 120 2.46 -4.39 -10.73
CA GLN A 120 3.67 -3.95 -11.42
C GLN A 120 3.37 -3.46 -12.84
N PHE A 121 2.44 -4.13 -13.51
CA PHE A 121 1.94 -3.77 -14.84
C PHE A 121 0.59 -3.06 -14.69
N GLY A 122 0.41 -1.95 -15.41
CA GLY A 122 -0.78 -1.12 -15.33
C GLY A 122 -0.52 0.27 -14.73
N TRP A 123 -1.58 1.01 -14.56
CA TRP A 123 -1.49 2.38 -14.06
C TRP A 123 -1.23 2.42 -12.55
N SER A 124 -0.48 3.43 -12.10
CA SER A 124 -0.45 3.78 -10.68
C SER A 124 -1.82 4.33 -10.24
N ALA A 125 -2.09 4.37 -8.94
CA ALA A 125 -3.33 4.95 -8.42
C ALA A 125 -3.48 6.43 -8.82
N ASN A 126 -2.37 7.18 -8.88
CA ASN A 126 -2.37 8.57 -9.33
C ASN A 126 -2.63 8.69 -10.84
N MET A 127 -2.04 7.82 -11.65
CA MET A 127 -2.32 7.76 -13.08
C MET A 127 -3.79 7.42 -13.37
N GLU A 128 -4.38 6.45 -12.63
CA GLU A 128 -5.82 6.15 -12.74
C GLU A 128 -6.68 7.40 -12.45
N ARG A 129 -6.32 8.17 -11.41
CA ARG A 129 -7.00 9.41 -11.06
C ARG A 129 -6.93 10.44 -12.19
N ILE A 130 -5.74 10.65 -12.75
CA ILE A 130 -5.51 11.58 -13.87
C ILE A 130 -6.33 11.15 -15.09
N MET A 131 -6.28 9.87 -15.44
CA MET A 131 -7.00 9.34 -16.59
C MET A 131 -8.51 9.41 -16.41
N LYS A 132 -9.02 9.13 -15.21
CA LYS A 132 -10.45 9.30 -14.89
C LYS A 132 -10.91 10.75 -15.02
N ALA A 133 -10.07 11.71 -14.63
CA ALA A 133 -10.37 13.13 -14.77
C ALA A 133 -10.38 13.59 -16.24
N GLN A 134 -9.59 12.95 -17.11
CA GLN A 134 -9.52 13.25 -18.54
C GLN A 134 -10.57 12.50 -19.38
N ALA A 135 -11.08 11.37 -18.89
CA ALA A 135 -12.03 10.50 -19.60
C ALA A 135 -13.45 11.10 -19.59
N LEU A 136 -13.64 12.19 -20.35
CA LEU A 136 -14.96 12.82 -20.49
C LEU A 136 -15.93 12.03 -21.39
N ARG A 137 -15.47 11.00 -22.16
CA ARG A 137 -16.31 10.31 -23.16
C ARG A 137 -16.07 8.81 -23.35
N ASP A 138 -14.95 8.24 -22.96
CA ASP A 138 -14.66 6.82 -23.22
C ASP A 138 -14.09 6.13 -21.98
N THR A 139 -14.92 5.32 -21.33
CA THR A 139 -14.54 4.54 -20.14
C THR A 139 -14.01 3.15 -20.50
N SER A 140 -14.01 2.75 -21.76
CA SER A 140 -13.62 1.41 -22.19
C SER A 140 -12.14 1.12 -21.93
N MET A 141 -11.27 2.09 -22.20
CA MET A 141 -9.83 1.98 -21.91
C MET A 141 -9.53 1.96 -20.40
N SER A 142 -10.35 2.63 -19.59
CA SER A 142 -10.18 2.71 -18.14
C SER A 142 -10.33 1.35 -17.45
N SER A 143 -11.25 0.51 -17.89
CA SER A 143 -11.46 -0.82 -17.30
C SER A 143 -10.33 -1.81 -17.62
N TYR A 144 -9.73 -1.69 -18.82
CA TYR A 144 -8.63 -2.55 -19.25
C TYR A 144 -7.29 -2.24 -18.58
N MET A 145 -7.06 -0.96 -18.26
CA MET A 145 -5.81 -0.47 -17.67
C MET A 145 -5.91 -0.27 -16.15
N ALA A 146 -7.11 -0.47 -15.58
CA ALA A 146 -7.28 -0.46 -14.13
C ALA A 146 -6.36 -1.52 -13.50
N SER A 147 -5.44 -1.06 -12.67
CA SER A 147 -4.48 -1.94 -12.04
C SER A 147 -5.19 -2.78 -10.96
N LYS A 148 -4.96 -4.08 -10.99
CA LYS A 148 -5.35 -4.93 -9.86
C LYS A 148 -4.63 -4.45 -8.61
N ARG A 149 -5.30 -4.52 -7.46
CA ARG A 149 -4.79 -4.00 -6.19
C ARG A 149 -4.41 -5.12 -5.26
N THR A 150 -3.25 -5.00 -4.64
CA THR A 150 -2.80 -5.89 -3.57
C THR A 150 -2.89 -5.14 -2.25
N LEU A 151 -3.50 -5.77 -1.25
CA LEU A 151 -3.51 -5.26 0.11
C LEU A 151 -2.28 -5.79 0.83
N GLU A 152 -1.45 -4.88 1.34
CA GLU A 152 -0.32 -5.22 2.18
C GLU A 152 -0.64 -4.92 3.64
N LEU A 153 -0.45 -5.91 4.53
CA LEU A 153 -0.70 -5.82 5.96
C LEU A 153 0.62 -5.69 6.73
N ASN A 154 0.62 -4.86 7.77
CA ASN A 154 1.75 -4.74 8.69
C ASN A 154 1.62 -5.76 9.83
N PRO A 155 2.46 -6.81 9.89
CA PRO A 155 2.37 -7.84 10.92
C PRO A 155 2.66 -7.33 12.33
N HIS A 156 3.38 -6.21 12.45
CA HIS A 156 3.78 -5.65 13.74
C HIS A 156 2.73 -4.69 14.33
N HIS A 157 1.78 -4.22 13.52
CA HIS A 157 0.76 -3.28 13.97
C HIS A 157 -0.23 -3.93 14.95
N PRO A 158 -0.58 -3.28 16.07
CA PRO A 158 -1.47 -3.85 17.10
C PRO A 158 -2.82 -4.31 16.53
N ILE A 159 -3.40 -3.53 15.64
CA ILE A 159 -4.68 -3.84 14.97
C ILE A 159 -4.60 -5.15 14.17
N VAL A 160 -3.51 -5.37 13.45
CA VAL A 160 -3.32 -6.59 12.63
C VAL A 160 -3.06 -7.81 13.51
N LYS A 161 -2.34 -7.63 14.63
CA LYS A 161 -2.15 -8.68 15.64
C LYS A 161 -3.47 -9.08 16.30
N GLU A 162 -4.29 -8.10 16.67
CA GLU A 162 -5.61 -8.35 17.24
C GLU A 162 -6.53 -9.04 16.23
N LEU A 163 -6.50 -8.63 14.97
CA LEU A 163 -7.24 -9.30 13.91
C LEU A 163 -6.84 -10.77 13.78
N LYS A 164 -5.55 -11.07 13.84
CA LYS A 164 -5.03 -12.45 13.83
C LYS A 164 -5.57 -13.27 15.02
N ASN A 165 -5.57 -12.68 16.22
CA ASN A 165 -6.07 -13.33 17.42
C ASN A 165 -7.57 -13.65 17.30
N ARG A 166 -8.38 -12.70 16.84
CA ARG A 166 -9.82 -12.90 16.61
C ARG A 166 -10.10 -13.95 15.54
N ALA A 167 -9.35 -13.92 14.44
CA ALA A 167 -9.45 -14.91 13.37
C ALA A 167 -9.15 -16.34 13.87
N SER A 168 -8.14 -16.50 14.73
CA SER A 168 -7.78 -17.80 15.31
C SER A 168 -8.75 -18.29 16.39
N GLN A 169 -9.47 -17.40 17.07
CA GLN A 169 -10.43 -17.75 18.12
C GLN A 169 -11.83 -18.05 17.59
N GLY A 170 -12.05 -18.01 16.26
CA GLY A 170 -13.38 -18.24 15.68
C GLY A 170 -14.39 -17.16 16.06
N ALA A 171 -13.96 -15.90 16.20
CA ALA A 171 -14.83 -14.78 16.48
C ALA A 171 -15.97 -14.69 15.44
N PRO A 172 -17.16 -14.16 15.81
CA PRO A 172 -18.29 -14.06 14.89
C PRO A 172 -17.88 -13.42 13.57
N GLU A 173 -18.12 -14.13 12.48
CA GLU A 173 -17.71 -13.75 11.13
C GLU A 173 -18.16 -12.32 10.77
N SER A 174 -19.33 -11.90 11.26
CA SER A 174 -19.88 -10.57 11.05
C SER A 174 -19.03 -9.44 11.61
N SER A 175 -18.48 -9.58 12.83
CA SER A 175 -17.65 -8.54 13.44
C SER A 175 -16.26 -8.43 12.76
N THR A 176 -15.68 -9.57 12.41
CA THR A 176 -14.43 -9.64 11.66
C THR A 176 -14.57 -9.05 10.25
N GLN A 177 -15.69 -9.33 9.56
CA GLN A 177 -15.99 -8.77 8.25
C GLN A 177 -16.14 -7.25 8.26
N VAL A 178 -16.86 -6.68 9.23
CA VAL A 178 -17.00 -5.23 9.38
C VAL A 178 -15.64 -4.59 9.60
N PHE A 179 -14.81 -5.18 10.45
CA PHE A 179 -13.48 -4.67 10.75
C PHE A 179 -12.55 -4.70 9.53
N ILE A 180 -12.51 -5.81 8.80
CA ILE A 180 -11.70 -5.95 7.58
C ILE A 180 -12.16 -4.97 6.49
N ARG A 181 -13.47 -4.80 6.29
CA ARG A 181 -14.02 -3.82 5.35
C ARG A 181 -13.70 -2.38 5.74
N SER A 182 -13.73 -2.07 7.03
CA SER A 182 -13.32 -0.76 7.53
C SER A 182 -11.82 -0.51 7.29
N LEU A 183 -10.96 -1.49 7.53
CA LEU A 183 -9.52 -1.39 7.22
C LEU A 183 -9.29 -1.18 5.72
N SER A 184 -9.96 -1.93 4.87
CA SER A 184 -9.81 -1.77 3.40
C SER A 184 -10.35 -0.43 2.92
N GLY A 185 -11.44 0.08 3.51
CA GLY A 185 -11.97 1.42 3.26
C GLY A 185 -10.96 2.50 3.64
N ILE A 186 -10.36 2.39 4.83
CA ILE A 186 -9.30 3.30 5.28
C ILE A 186 -8.10 3.26 4.33
N CYS A 187 -7.66 2.08 3.89
CA CYS A 187 -6.56 1.96 2.93
C CYS A 187 -6.92 2.53 1.54
N ALA A 188 -8.18 2.41 1.11
CA ALA A 188 -8.64 3.01 -0.14
C ALA A 188 -8.72 4.54 -0.03
N ASP A 189 -9.14 5.06 1.12
CA ASP A 189 -9.17 6.49 1.42
C ASP A 189 -7.76 7.05 1.69
N VAL A 190 -6.83 6.26 2.19
CA VAL A 190 -5.41 6.62 2.36
C VAL A 190 -4.75 6.97 1.03
N ASN A 191 -5.15 6.32 -0.05
CA ASN A 191 -4.77 6.77 -1.40
C ASN A 191 -5.54 8.03 -1.86
N ARG A 192 -6.59 8.44 -1.13
CA ARG A 192 -7.47 9.53 -1.51
C ARG A 192 -7.49 10.69 -0.52
N ILE A 193 -7.40 10.45 0.79
CA ILE A 193 -7.57 11.49 1.82
C ILE A 193 -6.84 11.10 3.12
N TRP A 194 -5.63 11.56 3.30
CA TRP A 194 -4.93 11.54 4.61
C TRP A 194 -5.32 12.73 5.49
N SER A 195 -6.50 13.32 5.35
CA SER A 195 -6.83 14.52 6.12
C SER A 195 -7.85 14.36 7.26
N VAL A 196 -8.50 13.21 7.48
CA VAL A 196 -9.68 13.20 8.37
C VAL A 196 -9.70 12.17 9.49
N PHE A 197 -8.92 11.08 9.50
CA PHE A 197 -9.03 10.09 10.59
C PHE A 197 -7.72 9.78 11.30
N SER A 198 -7.55 10.48 12.42
CA SER A 198 -6.59 10.11 13.48
C SER A 198 -6.95 8.73 14.03
N THR A 199 -5.93 7.90 14.29
CA THR A 199 -5.96 6.59 14.97
C THR A 199 -6.84 6.55 16.22
N LYS A 200 -7.13 7.69 16.82
CA LYS A 200 -8.02 7.83 17.98
C LYS A 200 -9.48 7.47 17.73
N GLN A 201 -9.98 7.62 16.51
CA GLN A 201 -11.38 7.38 16.19
C GLN A 201 -11.68 5.90 15.92
N LEU A 202 -10.67 5.13 15.52
CA LEU A 202 -10.79 3.68 15.38
C LEU A 202 -10.84 2.95 16.72
N CYS A 203 -10.08 3.42 17.72
CA CYS A 203 -10.12 2.87 19.09
C CYS A 203 -11.49 3.10 19.75
N LEU A 204 -12.12 4.25 19.51
CA LEU A 204 -13.43 4.56 20.11
C LEU A 204 -14.58 3.70 19.54
N HIS A 205 -14.43 3.14 18.35
CA HIS A 205 -15.42 2.22 17.77
C HIS A 205 -15.23 0.77 18.22
N LEU A 206 -14.04 0.42 18.76
CA LEU A 206 -13.72 -0.90 19.29
C LEU A 206 -14.21 -1.07 20.74
N ASP A 207 -14.34 0.02 21.49
CA ASP A 207 -14.82 0.00 22.88
C ASP A 207 -16.36 -0.02 22.99
N SER A 208 -17.07 0.10 21.86
CA SER A 208 -18.53 0.13 21.79
C SER A 208 -19.18 -1.11 21.15
N LEU A 209 -18.41 -2.14 20.84
CA LEU A 209 -18.83 -3.47 20.34
C LEU A 209 -18.37 -4.58 21.30
#